data_88882874a0e238048104e8264b48ef7c
#
_entry.id   88882874a0e238048104e8264b48ef7c
#
_cell.length_a   1.000
_cell.length_b   1.000
_cell.length_c   1.000
_cell.angle_alpha   90.00
_cell.angle_beta   90.00
_cell.angle_gamma   90.00
#
_symmetry.space_group_name_H-M   'P 1'
#
loop_
_entity.id
_entity.type
_entity.pdbx_description
1 polymer ?
#
loop_
_entity_poly.entity_id
_entity_poly.type
_entity_poly.pdbx_seq_one_letter_code
_entity_poly.pdbx_strand_id
1 'polypeptide(L)'
;MDGDSFILELAPSIADIPAAEWDAIAGMSNPFVSHAFLRALEVGGATGGDSGWDPMHLVLRDAEGRLAAAMPHYLKHHSYGEYIFDHSWANAFTRAGGSYYPKMLSAVPFTPATGPRFLVGDAAPDRAAQLRAALADGMVQYLERLDLSSAHVNFLPESDTASLAGLGWMIRSSIQFHWQNDGYADFDGFLAALSSRKRKNIRKERRTVEESGVRLLRLTGDDITSGHIDHFYRFYLSTIDRKWGGAYLTEGVFHELHKTMADRMLLVMAELEGRIIGGALNFIGEDTLFGRNWGADIDIPCLHFEACYYQAIEFAIERGLKTVEAGAQGFHKVQRGYLPVTTYSAHWIAHDGFRAAVARYLEGERRGITDEVNAIEMQANPFRKE
;
A
#
# COMPACT_ATOMS: atom_id res chain seq x y z
N MET A 1 34.49 3.84 20.95
CA MET A 1 33.25 4.10 20.16
C MET A 1 32.11 3.84 21.13
N ASP A 2 31.57 4.88 21.74
CA ASP A 2 30.38 4.77 22.58
C ASP A 2 29.26 4.37 21.65
N GLY A 3 28.87 3.09 21.70
CA GLY A 3 27.73 2.61 20.95
C GLY A 3 26.48 3.30 21.49
N ASP A 4 25.79 4.04 20.65
CA ASP A 4 24.49 4.63 20.99
C ASP A 4 23.59 3.52 21.58
N SER A 5 23.25 3.67 22.84
CA SER A 5 22.33 2.76 23.52
C SER A 5 20.90 3.15 23.10
N PHE A 6 20.16 2.20 22.55
CA PHE A 6 18.74 2.36 22.26
C PHE A 6 17.88 1.52 23.18
N ILE A 7 16.72 2.06 23.51
CA ILE A 7 15.67 1.30 24.19
C ILE A 7 14.60 0.96 23.13
N LEU A 8 14.33 -0.33 22.96
CA LEU A 8 13.27 -0.84 22.11
C LEU A 8 12.00 -1.02 22.94
N GLU A 9 10.92 -0.39 22.49
CA GLU A 9 9.62 -0.43 23.15
C GLU A 9 8.52 -0.88 22.16
N LEU A 10 7.42 -1.40 22.69
CA LEU A 10 6.19 -1.69 21.95
C LEU A 10 5.11 -0.68 22.38
N ALA A 11 4.61 0.10 21.44
CA ALA A 11 3.48 1.00 21.66
C ALA A 11 2.17 0.32 21.19
N PRO A 12 1.22 0.05 22.08
CA PRO A 12 -0.03 -0.65 21.76
C PRO A 12 -1.03 0.22 20.99
N SER A 13 -0.74 1.50 20.81
CA SER A 13 -1.50 2.43 19.97
C SER A 13 -0.58 3.48 19.41
N ILE A 14 -0.86 3.96 18.20
CA ILE A 14 -0.17 5.13 17.64
C ILE A 14 -0.44 6.39 18.48
N ALA A 15 -1.55 6.43 19.24
CA ALA A 15 -1.87 7.52 20.14
C ALA A 15 -0.89 7.68 21.31
N ASP A 16 -0.14 6.63 21.64
CA ASP A 16 0.86 6.66 22.71
C ASP A 16 2.16 7.37 22.27
N ILE A 17 2.26 7.71 20.99
CA ILE A 17 3.42 8.37 20.39
C ILE A 17 2.97 9.78 19.95
N PRO A 18 3.66 10.85 20.36
CA PRO A 18 3.35 12.19 19.87
C PRO A 18 3.42 12.28 18.34
N ALA A 19 2.36 12.80 17.71
CA ALA A 19 2.26 12.87 16.25
C ALA A 19 3.48 13.60 15.62
N ALA A 20 3.93 14.69 16.23
CA ALA A 20 5.08 15.44 15.74
C ALA A 20 6.39 14.63 15.76
N GLU A 21 6.61 13.75 16.77
CA GLU A 21 7.78 12.88 16.83
C GLU A 21 7.71 11.79 15.75
N TRP A 22 6.53 11.16 15.62
CA TRP A 22 6.32 10.12 14.60
C TRP A 22 6.47 10.66 13.19
N ASP A 23 5.78 11.77 12.85
CA ASP A 23 5.79 12.35 11.52
C ASP A 23 7.17 12.92 11.13
N ALA A 24 7.97 13.36 12.12
CA ALA A 24 9.36 13.77 11.87
C ALA A 24 10.24 12.62 11.33
N ILE A 25 10.00 11.38 11.76
CA ILE A 25 10.75 10.22 11.26
C ILE A 25 10.04 9.47 10.12
N ALA A 26 8.72 9.58 10.00
CA ALA A 26 7.94 9.00 8.90
C ALA A 26 8.12 9.78 7.60
N GLY A 27 8.35 11.09 7.69
CA GLY A 27 8.42 11.98 6.54
C GLY A 27 7.07 12.21 5.88
N MET A 28 7.07 12.97 4.78
CA MET A 28 5.86 13.37 4.07
C MET A 28 5.64 12.62 2.75
N SER A 29 6.58 11.76 2.34
CA SER A 29 6.56 11.13 1.02
C SER A 29 5.43 10.10 0.86
N ASN A 30 5.14 9.34 1.90
CA ASN A 30 4.11 8.30 1.88
C ASN A 30 3.02 8.59 2.91
N PRO A 31 1.79 8.91 2.48
CA PRO A 31 0.70 9.29 3.40
C PRO A 31 0.28 8.17 4.35
N PHE A 32 0.53 6.91 4.01
CA PHE A 32 0.04 5.75 4.74
C PHE A 32 0.82 5.42 6.01
N VAL A 33 2.04 5.93 6.14
CA VAL A 33 2.85 5.77 7.35
C VAL A 33 2.77 7.00 8.27
N SER A 34 1.98 8.03 7.91
CA SER A 34 1.75 9.19 8.76
C SER A 34 0.99 8.79 10.02
N HIS A 35 1.24 9.53 11.11
CA HIS A 35 0.50 9.36 12.37
C HIS A 35 -1.01 9.47 12.14
N ALA A 36 -1.45 10.45 11.35
CA ALA A 36 -2.87 10.69 11.06
C ALA A 36 -3.54 9.48 10.38
N PHE A 37 -2.87 8.85 9.40
CA PHE A 37 -3.43 7.68 8.72
C PHE A 37 -3.56 6.47 9.65
N LEU A 38 -2.50 6.15 10.40
CA LEU A 38 -2.52 5.02 11.35
C LEU A 38 -3.55 5.26 12.45
N ARG A 39 -3.63 6.50 12.95
CA ARG A 39 -4.62 6.89 13.95
C ARG A 39 -6.06 6.74 13.44
N ALA A 40 -6.32 7.11 12.17
CA ALA A 40 -7.65 6.95 11.58
C ALA A 40 -8.08 5.48 11.52
N LEU A 41 -7.16 4.54 11.26
CA LEU A 41 -7.45 3.10 11.29
C LEU A 41 -7.81 2.60 12.71
N GLU A 42 -7.10 3.08 13.73
CA GLU A 42 -7.36 2.71 15.13
C GLU A 42 -8.67 3.32 15.62
N VAL A 43 -8.85 4.63 15.49
CA VAL A 43 -10.06 5.35 15.95
C VAL A 43 -11.31 4.89 15.20
N GLY A 44 -11.15 4.64 13.91
CA GLY A 44 -12.24 4.12 13.08
C GLY A 44 -12.56 2.64 13.32
N GLY A 45 -11.76 1.93 14.13
CA GLY A 45 -12.02 0.53 14.50
C GLY A 45 -11.69 -0.48 13.40
N ALA A 46 -10.81 -0.13 12.46
CA ALA A 46 -10.32 -1.08 11.47
C ALA A 46 -9.13 -1.90 11.99
N THR A 47 -8.42 -1.41 12.99
CA THR A 47 -7.36 -2.12 13.72
C THR A 47 -7.65 -2.11 15.23
N GLY A 48 -7.08 -3.07 15.96
CA GLY A 48 -7.42 -3.32 17.35
C GLY A 48 -8.72 -4.12 17.52
N GLY A 49 -9.12 -4.40 18.77
CA GLY A 49 -10.32 -5.19 19.09
C GLY A 49 -10.33 -6.56 18.40
N ASP A 50 -11.45 -6.90 17.78
CA ASP A 50 -11.64 -8.19 17.10
C ASP A 50 -11.17 -8.20 15.64
N SER A 51 -10.48 -7.16 15.17
CA SER A 51 -10.03 -7.04 13.78
C SER A 51 -8.96 -8.06 13.38
N GLY A 52 -8.28 -8.65 14.37
CA GLY A 52 -7.09 -9.48 14.17
C GLY A 52 -5.84 -8.72 13.69
N TRP A 53 -5.85 -7.40 13.82
CA TRP A 53 -4.74 -6.48 13.63
C TRP A 53 -4.48 -5.72 14.93
N ASP A 54 -3.77 -6.32 15.89
CA ASP A 54 -3.49 -5.67 17.17
C ASP A 54 -2.28 -4.74 17.04
N PRO A 55 -2.44 -3.42 17.16
CA PRO A 55 -1.33 -2.50 17.05
C PRO A 55 -0.28 -2.78 18.14
N MET A 56 0.97 -2.84 17.73
CA MET A 56 2.15 -3.02 18.59
C MET A 56 3.34 -2.33 17.92
N HIS A 57 3.24 -1.01 17.71
CA HIS A 57 4.26 -0.26 16.99
C HIS A 57 5.61 -0.39 17.67
N LEU A 58 6.63 -0.77 16.91
CA LEU A 58 8.00 -0.84 17.40
C LEU A 58 8.60 0.57 17.38
N VAL A 59 9.16 0.99 18.51
CA VAL A 59 9.82 2.28 18.65
C VAL A 59 11.21 2.11 19.26
N LEU A 60 12.20 2.81 18.70
CA LEU A 60 13.54 2.94 19.26
C LEU A 60 13.70 4.33 19.83
N ARG A 61 14.02 4.43 21.13
CA ARG A 61 14.38 5.69 21.77
C ARG A 61 15.87 5.75 22.05
N ASP A 62 16.43 6.94 21.89
CA ASP A 62 17.81 7.21 22.24
C ASP A 62 17.98 7.36 23.78
N ALA A 63 19.20 7.59 24.24
CA ALA A 63 19.51 7.73 25.66
C ALA A 63 18.80 8.94 26.32
N GLU A 64 18.40 9.93 25.55
CA GLU A 64 17.62 11.10 25.99
C GLU A 64 16.11 10.86 25.93
N GLY A 65 15.67 9.68 25.52
CA GLY A 65 14.24 9.31 25.40
C GLY A 65 13.55 9.81 24.12
N ARG A 66 14.29 10.42 23.17
CA ARG A 66 13.72 10.89 21.90
C ARG A 66 13.50 9.73 20.95
N LEU A 67 12.46 9.82 20.13
CA LEU A 67 12.16 8.83 19.10
C LEU A 67 13.22 8.87 18.00
N ALA A 68 14.07 7.84 17.93
CA ALA A 68 15.14 7.72 16.95
C ALA A 68 14.71 6.97 15.69
N ALA A 69 13.85 5.95 15.84
CA ALA A 69 13.29 5.18 14.74
C ALA A 69 11.99 4.49 15.17
N ALA A 70 11.16 4.09 14.21
CA ALA A 70 9.95 3.32 14.48
C ALA A 70 9.54 2.44 13.28
N MET A 71 8.59 1.52 13.55
CA MET A 71 7.89 0.73 12.53
C MET A 71 6.40 0.69 12.85
N PRO A 72 5.49 0.91 11.88
CA PRO A 72 4.12 0.48 12.01
C PRO A 72 4.10 -1.05 12.09
N HIS A 73 3.66 -1.60 13.20
CA HIS A 73 3.77 -3.02 13.49
C HIS A 73 2.53 -3.53 14.22
N TYR A 74 2.18 -4.79 13.94
CA TYR A 74 0.96 -5.44 14.43
C TYR A 74 1.23 -6.89 14.82
N LEU A 75 0.53 -7.36 15.84
CA LEU A 75 0.33 -8.78 16.08
C LEU A 75 -0.88 -9.24 15.26
N LYS A 76 -0.67 -10.24 14.41
CA LYS A 76 -1.68 -10.69 13.43
C LYS A 76 -2.23 -12.06 13.78
N HIS A 77 -3.56 -12.15 13.88
CA HIS A 77 -4.27 -13.40 14.19
C HIS A 77 -4.75 -14.15 12.94
N HIS A 78 -4.60 -13.56 11.75
CA HIS A 78 -4.92 -14.13 10.43
C HIS A 78 -4.19 -13.35 9.34
N SER A 79 -4.19 -13.82 8.07
CA SER A 79 -3.52 -13.14 6.95
C SER A 79 -4.45 -12.29 6.06
N TYR A 80 -5.65 -11.95 6.53
CA TYR A 80 -6.55 -11.07 5.77
C TYR A 80 -6.09 -9.61 5.84
N GLY A 81 -6.25 -8.91 4.70
CA GLY A 81 -5.93 -7.48 4.58
C GLY A 81 -4.46 -7.15 4.39
N GLU A 82 -3.57 -8.14 4.28
CA GLU A 82 -2.12 -7.98 4.13
C GLU A 82 -1.67 -7.80 2.67
N TYR A 83 -2.42 -8.37 1.73
CA TYR A 83 -2.14 -8.41 0.28
C TYR A 83 -0.82 -9.10 -0.13
N ILE A 84 -0.05 -9.62 0.83
CA ILE A 84 1.03 -10.57 0.62
C ILE A 84 0.54 -11.91 1.18
N PHE A 85 0.09 -12.79 0.29
CA PHE A 85 -0.64 -14.00 0.69
C PHE A 85 0.32 -15.10 1.15
N ASP A 86 0.24 -15.46 2.42
CA ASP A 86 0.99 -16.55 3.05
C ASP A 86 0.10 -17.68 3.57
N HIS A 87 -1.16 -17.75 3.12
CA HIS A 87 -2.11 -18.79 3.53
C HIS A 87 -1.58 -20.21 3.29
N SER A 88 -0.81 -20.42 2.20
CA SER A 88 -0.19 -21.71 1.91
C SER A 88 0.87 -22.09 2.97
N TRP A 89 1.60 -21.10 3.47
CA TRP A 89 2.57 -21.30 4.54
C TRP A 89 1.89 -21.64 5.87
N ALA A 90 0.85 -20.86 6.23
CA ALA A 90 0.06 -21.10 7.43
C ALA A 90 -0.54 -22.52 7.41
N ASN A 91 -1.15 -22.92 6.29
CA ASN A 91 -1.73 -24.24 6.12
C ASN A 91 -0.67 -25.36 6.18
N ALA A 92 0.51 -25.15 5.60
CA ALA A 92 1.58 -26.14 5.63
C ALA A 92 2.14 -26.31 7.06
N PHE A 93 2.36 -25.20 7.77
CA PHE A 93 2.87 -25.22 9.13
C PHE A 93 1.87 -25.87 10.11
N THR A 94 0.59 -25.54 10.00
CA THR A 94 -0.48 -26.15 10.81
C THR A 94 -0.60 -27.65 10.55
N ARG A 95 -0.52 -28.11 9.29
CA ARG A 95 -0.52 -29.54 8.97
C ARG A 95 0.71 -30.29 9.53
N ALA A 96 1.82 -29.59 9.73
CA ALA A 96 3.00 -30.12 10.38
C ALA A 96 2.93 -30.10 11.91
N GLY A 97 1.78 -29.67 12.49
CA GLY A 97 1.56 -29.63 13.95
C GLY A 97 1.99 -28.33 14.61
N GLY A 98 2.38 -27.30 13.84
CA GLY A 98 2.74 -25.98 14.37
C GLY A 98 1.56 -25.02 14.48
N SER A 99 1.69 -23.98 15.28
CA SER A 99 0.77 -22.84 15.34
C SER A 99 1.35 -21.67 14.55
N TYR A 100 0.70 -21.27 13.45
CA TYR A 100 1.21 -20.18 12.61
C TYR A 100 0.81 -18.81 13.16
N TYR A 101 -0.37 -18.69 13.72
CA TYR A 101 -0.88 -17.47 14.32
C TYR A 101 -0.83 -17.55 15.86
N PRO A 102 -0.64 -16.41 16.54
CA PRO A 102 -0.38 -15.09 15.98
C PRO A 102 1.03 -14.97 15.38
N LYS A 103 1.21 -14.02 14.46
CA LYS A 103 2.49 -13.67 13.82
C LYS A 103 2.75 -12.16 13.91
N MET A 104 4.01 -11.76 13.77
CA MET A 104 4.40 -10.35 13.74
C MET A 104 4.36 -9.79 12.32
N LEU A 105 3.83 -8.59 12.13
CA LEU A 105 3.72 -7.96 10.82
C LEU A 105 3.99 -6.46 10.89
N SER A 106 5.02 -6.01 10.17
CA SER A 106 5.17 -4.60 9.81
C SER A 106 4.56 -4.36 8.43
N ALA A 107 3.48 -3.61 8.40
CA ALA A 107 2.74 -3.26 7.20
C ALA A 107 1.87 -2.02 7.46
N VAL A 108 1.35 -1.44 6.39
CA VAL A 108 0.20 -0.53 6.50
C VAL A 108 -1.06 -1.38 6.33
N PRO A 109 -1.96 -1.41 7.31
CA PRO A 109 -3.16 -2.24 7.24
C PRO A 109 -4.01 -1.92 6.01
N PHE A 110 -4.50 -2.96 5.34
CA PHE A 110 -5.40 -2.90 4.19
C PHE A 110 -4.86 -2.10 3.00
N THR A 111 -3.52 -1.87 2.94
CA THR A 111 -2.89 -0.93 2.00
C THR A 111 -1.71 -1.56 1.28
N PRO A 112 -1.91 -2.13 0.08
CA PRO A 112 -0.84 -2.73 -0.72
C PRO A 112 -0.06 -1.64 -1.48
N ALA A 113 0.51 -0.67 -0.77
CA ALA A 113 1.36 0.38 -1.32
C ALA A 113 2.79 0.20 -0.85
N THR A 114 3.75 0.33 -1.77
CA THR A 114 5.17 0.33 -1.45
C THR A 114 5.55 1.60 -0.69
N GLY A 115 6.40 1.47 0.32
CA GLY A 115 6.86 2.61 1.09
C GLY A 115 7.67 2.22 2.32
N PRO A 116 8.19 3.20 3.06
CA PRO A 116 9.02 2.93 4.22
C PRO A 116 8.25 2.12 5.27
N ARG A 117 8.93 1.11 5.82
CA ARG A 117 8.44 0.37 6.99
C ARG A 117 9.36 0.59 8.18
N PHE A 118 10.61 0.87 7.92
CA PHE A 118 11.60 1.34 8.87
C PHE A 118 11.68 2.86 8.80
N LEU A 119 11.03 3.55 9.74
CA LEU A 119 10.97 4.99 9.80
C LEU A 119 12.19 5.49 10.56
N VAL A 120 13.12 6.14 9.88
CA VAL A 120 14.42 6.57 10.42
C VAL A 120 14.68 8.08 10.20
N GLY A 121 13.71 8.80 9.67
CA GLY A 121 13.81 10.23 9.34
C GLY A 121 14.95 10.54 8.38
N ASP A 122 15.51 11.73 8.53
CA ASP A 122 16.64 12.24 7.72
C ASP A 122 18.00 11.79 8.30
N ALA A 123 18.06 10.63 8.95
CA ALA A 123 19.31 10.12 9.52
C ALA A 123 20.36 9.90 8.41
N ALA A 124 21.63 10.22 8.72
CA ALA A 124 22.73 9.92 7.81
C ALA A 124 22.76 8.44 7.42
N PRO A 125 23.23 8.07 6.21
CA PRO A 125 23.10 6.71 5.67
C PRO A 125 23.56 5.60 6.61
N ASP A 126 24.74 5.75 7.25
CA ASP A 126 25.26 4.75 8.19
C ASP A 126 24.39 4.63 9.44
N ARG A 127 23.89 5.76 9.94
CA ARG A 127 22.98 5.80 11.09
C ARG A 127 21.63 5.19 10.72
N ALA A 128 21.08 5.51 9.57
CA ALA A 128 19.86 4.94 9.06
C ALA A 128 19.96 3.40 8.92
N ALA A 129 21.10 2.91 8.43
CA ALA A 129 21.36 1.47 8.33
C ALA A 129 21.41 0.79 9.72
N GLN A 130 22.06 1.41 10.71
CA GLN A 130 22.09 0.93 12.10
C GLN A 130 20.70 0.87 12.73
N LEU A 131 19.89 1.94 12.55
CA LEU A 131 18.53 2.00 13.08
C LEU A 131 17.61 0.94 12.45
N ARG A 132 17.71 0.72 11.12
CA ARG A 132 16.97 -0.34 10.45
C ARG A 132 17.36 -1.73 10.96
N ALA A 133 18.66 -1.98 11.12
CA ALA A 133 19.15 -3.24 11.68
C ALA A 133 18.64 -3.45 13.11
N ALA A 134 18.70 -2.42 13.95
CA ALA A 134 18.22 -2.50 15.33
C ALA A 134 16.70 -2.78 15.41
N LEU A 135 15.88 -2.18 14.53
CA LEU A 135 14.45 -2.49 14.45
C LEU A 135 14.19 -3.93 13.96
N ALA A 136 14.93 -4.39 12.93
CA ALA A 136 14.80 -5.74 12.40
C ALA A 136 15.21 -6.80 13.43
N ASP A 137 16.32 -6.60 14.13
CA ASP A 137 16.80 -7.47 15.21
C ASP A 137 15.83 -7.45 16.39
N GLY A 138 15.33 -6.26 16.75
CA GLY A 138 14.32 -6.10 17.79
C GLY A 138 13.03 -6.86 17.50
N MET A 139 12.59 -6.85 16.25
CA MET A 139 11.43 -7.64 15.81
C MET A 139 11.66 -9.14 16.00
N VAL A 140 12.87 -9.64 15.66
CA VAL A 140 13.24 -11.05 15.87
C VAL A 140 13.33 -11.39 17.38
N GLN A 141 13.91 -10.53 18.20
CA GLN A 141 13.98 -10.73 19.65
C GLN A 141 12.59 -10.80 20.30
N TYR A 142 11.66 -9.94 19.89
CA TYR A 142 10.27 -10.01 20.38
C TYR A 142 9.56 -11.28 19.90
N LEU A 143 9.78 -11.68 18.64
CA LEU A 143 9.26 -12.94 18.11
C LEU A 143 9.69 -14.13 18.96
N GLU A 144 10.99 -14.25 19.29
CA GLU A 144 11.54 -15.31 20.12
C GLU A 144 11.00 -15.25 21.56
N ARG A 145 10.95 -14.05 22.16
CA ARG A 145 10.45 -13.84 23.52
C ARG A 145 8.98 -14.21 23.67
N LEU A 146 8.17 -13.98 22.65
CA LEU A 146 6.74 -14.26 22.64
C LEU A 146 6.41 -15.65 22.06
N ASP A 147 7.41 -16.43 21.68
CA ASP A 147 7.27 -17.77 21.06
C ASP A 147 6.36 -17.76 19.85
N LEU A 148 6.55 -16.77 18.95
CA LEU A 148 5.74 -16.60 17.75
C LEU A 148 6.35 -17.33 16.55
N SER A 149 5.51 -17.68 15.57
CA SER A 149 5.92 -18.47 14.41
C SER A 149 6.80 -17.72 13.42
N SER A 150 6.50 -16.44 13.19
CA SER A 150 7.10 -15.68 12.10
C SER A 150 6.95 -14.17 12.26
N ALA A 151 7.82 -13.44 11.57
CA ALA A 151 7.80 -11.99 11.42
C ALA A 151 7.87 -11.61 9.93
N HIS A 152 7.11 -10.59 9.55
CA HIS A 152 6.96 -10.17 8.16
C HIS A 152 7.04 -8.65 8.04
N VAL A 153 7.65 -8.17 6.92
CA VAL A 153 7.67 -6.77 6.54
C VAL A 153 7.14 -6.68 5.11
N ASN A 154 5.94 -6.15 4.91
CA ASN A 154 5.25 -6.14 3.62
C ASN A 154 5.42 -4.82 2.87
N PHE A 155 5.58 -4.87 1.53
CA PHE A 155 5.68 -3.72 0.64
C PHE A 155 6.80 -2.74 1.01
N LEU A 156 7.96 -3.28 1.37
CA LEU A 156 9.14 -2.47 1.68
C LEU A 156 9.80 -1.95 0.38
N PRO A 157 10.55 -0.83 0.44
CA PRO A 157 11.35 -0.36 -0.68
C PRO A 157 12.43 -1.38 -1.08
N GLU A 158 12.77 -1.42 -2.37
CA GLU A 158 13.83 -2.29 -2.87
C GLU A 158 15.17 -2.02 -2.17
N SER A 159 15.46 -0.76 -1.83
CA SER A 159 16.68 -0.35 -1.11
C SER A 159 16.89 -1.06 0.23
N ASP A 160 15.83 -1.54 0.88
CA ASP A 160 15.91 -2.21 2.17
C ASP A 160 16.16 -3.73 2.04
N THR A 161 15.97 -4.30 0.83
CA THR A 161 16.02 -5.76 0.62
C THR A 161 17.39 -6.36 0.89
N ALA A 162 18.46 -5.72 0.40
CA ALA A 162 19.81 -6.21 0.53
C ALA A 162 20.28 -6.25 2.00
N SER A 163 19.96 -5.21 2.78
CA SER A 163 20.31 -5.15 4.21
C SER A 163 19.56 -6.21 5.02
N LEU A 164 18.27 -6.40 4.78
CA LEU A 164 17.48 -7.43 5.44
C LEU A 164 17.93 -8.84 5.06
N ALA A 165 18.26 -9.08 3.78
CA ALA A 165 18.85 -10.35 3.36
C ALA A 165 20.19 -10.62 4.07
N GLY A 166 21.03 -9.60 4.26
CA GLY A 166 22.27 -9.68 5.04
C GLY A 166 22.05 -10.02 6.51
N LEU A 167 20.90 -9.67 7.08
CA LEU A 167 20.47 -10.05 8.43
C LEU A 167 19.75 -11.42 8.48
N GLY A 168 19.68 -12.15 7.36
CA GLY A 168 19.09 -13.50 7.30
C GLY A 168 17.58 -13.54 7.00
N TRP A 169 16.96 -12.41 6.69
CA TRP A 169 15.56 -12.37 6.25
C TRP A 169 15.42 -12.90 4.81
N MET A 170 14.36 -13.65 4.57
CA MET A 170 14.02 -14.14 3.24
C MET A 170 13.26 -13.07 2.47
N ILE A 171 13.75 -12.70 1.29
CA ILE A 171 13.08 -11.70 0.44
C ILE A 171 12.13 -12.40 -0.52
N ARG A 172 10.89 -11.94 -0.57
CA ARG A 172 9.84 -12.35 -1.51
C ARG A 172 9.55 -11.23 -2.48
N SER A 173 9.31 -11.58 -3.75
CA SER A 173 8.91 -10.66 -4.80
C SER A 173 7.46 -10.90 -5.22
N SER A 174 6.77 -9.83 -5.61
CA SER A 174 5.42 -9.85 -6.18
C SER A 174 5.33 -8.81 -7.30
N ILE A 175 4.21 -8.75 -8.03
CA ILE A 175 4.02 -7.79 -9.12
C ILE A 175 2.87 -6.84 -8.77
N GLN A 176 3.08 -5.56 -9.04
CA GLN A 176 2.04 -4.54 -9.16
C GLN A 176 2.13 -3.84 -10.52
N PHE A 177 1.20 -2.93 -10.79
CA PHE A 177 1.17 -2.17 -12.03
C PHE A 177 1.14 -0.68 -11.72
N HIS A 178 2.20 0.03 -12.11
CA HIS A 178 2.34 1.46 -11.90
C HIS A 178 2.41 2.19 -13.23
N TRP A 179 1.81 3.38 -13.28
CA TRP A 179 2.02 4.32 -14.36
C TRP A 179 3.14 5.28 -13.97
N GLN A 180 4.04 5.56 -14.92
CA GLN A 180 5.15 6.49 -14.74
C GLN A 180 4.93 7.73 -15.60
N ASN A 181 5.16 8.90 -15.03
CA ASN A 181 5.13 10.16 -15.73
C ASN A 181 6.51 10.40 -16.39
N ASP A 182 6.55 10.24 -17.68
CA ASP A 182 7.77 10.46 -18.49
C ASP A 182 7.87 11.92 -18.97
N GLY A 183 7.44 12.87 -18.12
CA GLY A 183 7.47 14.30 -18.41
C GLY A 183 6.39 14.76 -19.40
N TYR A 184 5.25 14.09 -19.45
CA TYR A 184 4.12 14.47 -20.30
C TYR A 184 3.60 15.86 -19.93
N ALA A 185 3.39 16.71 -20.95
CA ALA A 185 2.84 18.05 -20.74
C ALA A 185 1.33 18.01 -20.39
N ASP A 186 0.63 17.02 -20.94
CA ASP A 186 -0.79 16.79 -20.75
C ASP A 186 -1.16 15.34 -21.06
N PHE A 187 -2.45 15.00 -20.93
CA PHE A 187 -2.94 13.64 -21.20
C PHE A 187 -2.82 13.26 -22.69
N ASP A 188 -2.92 14.21 -23.64
CA ASP A 188 -2.69 13.93 -25.05
C ASP A 188 -1.23 13.61 -25.35
N GLY A 189 -0.28 14.23 -24.67
CA GLY A 189 1.14 13.87 -24.67
C GLY A 189 1.37 12.44 -24.23
N PHE A 190 0.75 12.01 -23.11
CA PHE A 190 0.76 10.60 -22.69
C PHE A 190 0.15 9.69 -23.77
N LEU A 191 -1.02 10.03 -24.33
CA LEU A 191 -1.64 9.25 -25.38
C LEU A 191 -0.74 9.16 -26.63
N ALA A 192 0.02 10.22 -26.93
CA ALA A 192 0.95 10.23 -28.06
C ALA A 192 2.09 9.22 -27.89
N ALA A 193 2.54 8.92 -26.68
CA ALA A 193 3.55 7.90 -26.39
C ALA A 193 3.05 6.47 -26.62
N LEU A 194 1.72 6.26 -26.56
CA LEU A 194 1.13 4.93 -26.77
C LEU A 194 1.07 4.54 -28.25
N SER A 195 1.02 3.22 -28.51
CA SER A 195 0.74 2.69 -29.84
C SER A 195 -0.63 3.17 -30.36
N SER A 196 -0.77 3.32 -31.68
CA SER A 196 -2.00 3.84 -32.31
C SER A 196 -3.26 3.11 -31.89
N ARG A 197 -3.18 1.77 -31.73
CA ARG A 197 -4.31 0.94 -31.32
C ARG A 197 -4.71 1.26 -29.87
N LYS A 198 -3.76 1.38 -28.95
CA LYS A 198 -4.04 1.67 -27.53
C LYS A 198 -4.60 3.06 -27.35
N ARG A 199 -4.00 4.05 -27.99
CA ARG A 199 -4.51 5.43 -28.02
C ARG A 199 -5.96 5.53 -28.51
N LYS A 200 -6.28 4.82 -29.61
CA LYS A 200 -7.67 4.78 -30.12
C LYS A 200 -8.65 4.14 -29.13
N ASN A 201 -8.21 3.07 -28.45
CA ASN A 201 -9.04 2.39 -27.44
C ASN A 201 -9.34 3.32 -26.26
N ILE A 202 -8.32 3.96 -25.69
CA ILE A 202 -8.50 4.88 -24.56
C ILE A 202 -9.43 6.05 -24.95
N ARG A 203 -9.22 6.65 -26.09
CA ARG A 203 -10.11 7.72 -26.58
C ARG A 203 -11.56 7.25 -26.77
N LYS A 204 -11.77 6.01 -27.22
CA LYS A 204 -13.09 5.41 -27.32
C LYS A 204 -13.72 5.20 -25.93
N GLU A 205 -12.95 4.67 -24.98
CA GLU A 205 -13.43 4.42 -23.60
C GLU A 205 -13.84 5.75 -22.93
N ARG A 206 -13.03 6.80 -23.01
CA ARG A 206 -13.35 8.14 -22.48
C ARG A 206 -14.62 8.71 -23.13
N ARG A 207 -14.71 8.63 -24.46
CA ARG A 207 -15.91 9.08 -25.19
C ARG A 207 -17.17 8.31 -24.77
N THR A 208 -17.08 7.01 -24.53
CA THR A 208 -18.21 6.21 -24.06
C THR A 208 -18.76 6.72 -22.72
N VAL A 209 -17.87 7.14 -21.80
CA VAL A 209 -18.29 7.74 -20.53
C VAL A 209 -18.88 9.13 -20.74
N GLU A 210 -18.27 9.96 -21.57
CA GLU A 210 -18.79 11.31 -21.92
C GLU A 210 -20.19 11.23 -22.53
N GLU A 211 -20.39 10.34 -23.52
CA GLU A 211 -21.68 10.11 -24.20
C GLU A 211 -22.76 9.55 -23.26
N SER A 212 -22.40 8.96 -22.14
CA SER A 212 -23.36 8.49 -21.11
C SER A 212 -23.94 9.63 -20.26
N GLY A 213 -23.43 10.85 -20.40
CA GLY A 213 -23.85 12.01 -19.62
C GLY A 213 -23.25 12.08 -18.22
N VAL A 214 -22.31 11.19 -17.88
CA VAL A 214 -21.62 11.23 -16.59
C VAL A 214 -20.61 12.38 -16.56
N ARG A 215 -20.64 13.15 -15.48
CA ARG A 215 -19.63 14.16 -15.14
C ARG A 215 -18.70 13.65 -14.06
N LEU A 216 -17.40 13.77 -14.26
CA LEU A 216 -16.38 13.43 -13.25
C LEU A 216 -16.02 14.70 -12.46
N LEU A 217 -16.03 14.58 -11.13
CA LEU A 217 -15.63 15.62 -10.18
C LEU A 217 -14.35 15.15 -9.47
N ARG A 218 -13.28 15.92 -9.54
CA ARG A 218 -12.05 15.70 -8.79
C ARG A 218 -12.04 16.62 -7.58
N LEU A 219 -12.19 16.04 -6.40
CA LEU A 219 -12.33 16.75 -5.13
C LEU A 219 -11.09 16.50 -4.26
N THR A 220 -10.53 17.57 -3.70
CA THR A 220 -9.36 17.53 -2.78
C THR A 220 -9.58 18.54 -1.66
N GLY A 221 -9.00 18.31 -0.49
CA GLY A 221 -9.06 19.27 0.61
C GLY A 221 -10.47 19.69 0.97
N ASP A 222 -10.73 20.98 1.03
CA ASP A 222 -12.02 21.56 1.45
C ASP A 222 -13.18 21.29 0.47
N ASP A 223 -12.89 20.85 -0.77
CA ASP A 223 -13.94 20.45 -1.74
C ASP A 223 -14.60 19.11 -1.33
N ILE A 224 -13.92 18.30 -0.51
CA ILE A 224 -14.46 17.04 0.00
C ILE A 224 -15.39 17.37 1.17
N THR A 225 -16.65 16.96 1.08
CA THR A 225 -17.63 17.12 2.17
C THR A 225 -17.90 15.79 2.86
N SER A 226 -18.46 15.82 4.07
CA SER A 226 -18.93 14.63 4.77
C SER A 226 -19.91 13.81 3.92
N GLY A 227 -20.82 14.47 3.18
CA GLY A 227 -21.76 13.81 2.27
C GLY A 227 -21.07 13.07 1.12
N HIS A 228 -19.92 13.57 0.62
CA HIS A 228 -19.11 12.83 -0.37
C HIS A 228 -18.52 11.55 0.25
N ILE A 229 -18.12 11.59 1.51
CA ILE A 229 -17.60 10.42 2.24
C ILE A 229 -18.71 9.38 2.45
N ASP A 230 -19.92 9.79 2.86
CA ASP A 230 -21.07 8.90 3.04
C ASP A 230 -21.42 8.17 1.73
N HIS A 231 -21.45 8.91 0.61
CA HIS A 231 -21.64 8.31 -0.71
C HIS A 231 -20.53 7.34 -1.06
N PHE A 232 -19.28 7.72 -0.85
CA PHE A 232 -18.14 6.85 -1.16
C PHE A 232 -18.13 5.58 -0.33
N TYR A 233 -18.43 5.64 0.97
CA TYR A 233 -18.52 4.46 1.82
C TYR A 233 -19.58 3.47 1.33
N ARG A 234 -20.74 3.94 0.92
CA ARG A 234 -21.76 3.10 0.30
C ARG A 234 -21.27 2.40 -0.95
N PHE A 235 -20.54 3.10 -1.83
CA PHE A 235 -19.94 2.51 -3.03
C PHE A 235 -18.84 1.49 -2.68
N TYR A 236 -18.04 1.77 -1.66
CA TYR A 236 -17.04 0.85 -1.17
C TYR A 236 -17.69 -0.47 -0.73
N LEU A 237 -18.75 -0.43 0.06
CA LEU A 237 -19.50 -1.61 0.48
C LEU A 237 -20.08 -2.38 -0.72
N SER A 238 -20.68 -1.69 -1.68
CA SER A 238 -21.26 -2.34 -2.87
C SER A 238 -20.25 -3.15 -3.69
N THR A 239 -18.97 -2.74 -3.66
CA THR A 239 -17.89 -3.46 -4.35
C THR A 239 -17.44 -4.69 -3.57
N ILE A 240 -17.46 -4.63 -2.24
CA ILE A 240 -17.08 -5.74 -1.38
C ILE A 240 -18.14 -6.85 -1.40
N ASP A 241 -19.41 -6.50 -1.30
CA ASP A 241 -20.53 -7.47 -1.34
C ASP A 241 -20.50 -8.30 -2.63
N ARG A 242 -20.06 -7.71 -3.75
CA ARG A 242 -19.87 -8.42 -5.01
C ARG A 242 -18.66 -9.38 -5.02
N LYS A 243 -17.66 -9.18 -4.13
CA LYS A 243 -16.38 -9.91 -4.15
C LYS A 243 -16.22 -10.97 -3.05
N TRP A 244 -17.25 -11.26 -2.27
CA TRP A 244 -17.23 -12.27 -1.21
C TRP A 244 -16.20 -11.99 -0.08
N GLY A 245 -16.38 -10.92 0.64
CA GLY A 245 -15.53 -10.59 1.79
C GLY A 245 -16.23 -9.62 2.73
N GLY A 246 -15.82 -9.60 4.00
CA GLY A 246 -16.18 -8.53 4.92
C GLY A 246 -15.45 -7.24 4.57
N ALA A 247 -16.07 -6.09 4.87
CA ALA A 247 -15.43 -4.79 4.75
C ALA A 247 -14.31 -4.68 5.80
N TYR A 248 -13.09 -4.39 5.36
CA TYR A 248 -11.97 -4.15 6.26
C TYR A 248 -12.01 -2.74 6.87
N LEU A 249 -12.45 -1.75 6.10
CA LEU A 249 -12.53 -0.37 6.53
C LEU A 249 -13.96 -0.03 6.95
N THR A 250 -14.10 0.61 8.07
CA THR A 250 -15.38 1.10 8.61
C THR A 250 -15.69 2.49 8.07
N GLU A 251 -16.94 2.93 8.21
CA GLU A 251 -17.33 4.31 7.92
C GLU A 251 -16.53 5.33 8.72
N GLY A 252 -16.28 5.01 10.01
CA GLY A 252 -15.49 5.85 10.92
C GLY A 252 -14.07 6.11 10.41
N VAL A 253 -13.43 5.14 9.75
CA VAL A 253 -12.11 5.33 9.14
C VAL A 253 -12.16 6.41 8.05
N PHE A 254 -13.14 6.34 7.14
CA PHE A 254 -13.24 7.33 6.05
C PHE A 254 -13.53 8.73 6.57
N HIS A 255 -14.35 8.87 7.60
CA HIS A 255 -14.60 10.17 8.25
C HIS A 255 -13.38 10.72 8.97
N GLU A 256 -12.62 9.90 9.70
CA GLU A 256 -11.38 10.33 10.35
C GLU A 256 -10.30 10.71 9.32
N LEU A 257 -10.17 9.97 8.21
CA LEU A 257 -9.27 10.34 7.12
C LEU A 257 -9.67 11.69 6.50
N HIS A 258 -10.95 11.90 6.24
CA HIS A 258 -11.44 13.20 5.75
C HIS A 258 -11.13 14.33 6.72
N LYS A 259 -11.37 14.14 8.01
CA LYS A 259 -11.15 15.15 9.04
C LYS A 259 -9.67 15.54 9.20
N THR A 260 -8.75 14.59 9.01
CA THR A 260 -7.33 14.78 9.34
C THR A 260 -6.39 14.83 8.13
N MET A 261 -6.84 14.38 6.95
CA MET A 261 -6.00 14.20 5.76
C MET A 261 -6.70 14.59 4.46
N ALA A 262 -7.75 15.42 4.49
CA ALA A 262 -8.49 15.78 3.26
C ALA A 262 -7.59 16.39 2.18
N ASP A 263 -6.56 17.14 2.55
CA ASP A 263 -5.54 17.72 1.67
C ASP A 263 -4.65 16.68 0.99
N ARG A 264 -4.58 15.47 1.55
CA ARG A 264 -3.89 14.29 1.00
C ARG A 264 -4.81 13.31 0.29
N MET A 265 -6.09 13.64 0.15
CA MET A 265 -7.07 12.81 -0.56
C MET A 265 -7.39 13.41 -1.91
N LEU A 266 -7.55 12.54 -2.92
CA LEU A 266 -8.23 12.84 -4.17
C LEU A 266 -9.42 11.89 -4.30
N LEU A 267 -10.62 12.45 -4.26
CA LEU A 267 -11.85 11.73 -4.45
C LEU A 267 -12.40 12.06 -5.85
N VAL A 268 -12.39 11.07 -6.74
CA VAL A 268 -12.98 11.19 -8.08
C VAL A 268 -14.40 10.68 -8.02
N MET A 269 -15.38 11.58 -8.08
CA MET A 269 -16.81 11.26 -8.01
C MET A 269 -17.44 11.30 -9.40
N ALA A 270 -18.27 10.30 -9.69
CA ALA A 270 -19.07 10.24 -10.90
C ALA A 270 -20.49 10.73 -10.62
N GLU A 271 -20.92 11.77 -11.33
CA GLU A 271 -22.26 12.36 -11.21
C GLU A 271 -23.05 12.13 -12.50
N LEU A 272 -24.27 11.67 -12.37
CA LEU A 272 -25.24 11.54 -13.47
C LEU A 272 -26.55 12.17 -13.05
N GLU A 273 -27.07 13.11 -13.85
CA GLU A 273 -28.35 13.81 -13.59
C GLU A 273 -28.44 14.40 -12.17
N GLY A 274 -27.35 14.99 -11.67
CA GLY A 274 -27.27 15.59 -10.33
C GLY A 274 -27.16 14.60 -9.17
N ARG A 275 -26.96 13.30 -9.45
CA ARG A 275 -26.78 12.25 -8.43
C ARG A 275 -25.38 11.68 -8.51
N ILE A 276 -24.73 11.51 -7.37
CA ILE A 276 -23.47 10.78 -7.27
C ILE A 276 -23.75 9.29 -7.39
N ILE A 277 -23.12 8.64 -8.38
CA ILE A 277 -23.36 7.24 -8.75
C ILE A 277 -22.16 6.33 -8.57
N GLY A 278 -20.99 6.88 -8.34
CA GLY A 278 -19.75 6.13 -8.13
C GLY A 278 -18.62 7.02 -7.67
N GLY A 279 -17.53 6.42 -7.21
CA GLY A 279 -16.36 7.16 -6.75
C GLY A 279 -15.09 6.31 -6.65
N ALA A 280 -13.94 6.96 -6.87
CA ALA A 280 -12.61 6.41 -6.66
C ALA A 280 -11.86 7.26 -5.64
N LEU A 281 -11.31 6.61 -4.62
CA LEU A 281 -10.47 7.23 -3.60
C LEU A 281 -9.00 6.99 -3.93
N ASN A 282 -8.23 8.08 -3.91
CA ASN A 282 -6.78 8.06 -4.04
C ASN A 282 -6.15 8.86 -2.90
N PHE A 283 -4.89 8.56 -2.58
CA PHE A 283 -4.08 9.37 -1.65
C PHE A 283 -2.91 10.00 -2.37
N ILE A 284 -2.60 11.24 -1.99
CA ILE A 284 -1.56 12.07 -2.59
C ILE A 284 -0.31 11.99 -1.73
N GLY A 285 0.74 11.35 -2.26
CA GLY A 285 2.09 11.40 -1.71
C GLY A 285 2.88 12.61 -2.24
N GLU A 286 4.17 12.65 -1.96
CA GLU A 286 5.04 13.72 -2.47
C GLU A 286 5.20 13.67 -3.98
N ASP A 287 5.44 12.48 -4.55
CA ASP A 287 5.63 12.27 -5.98
C ASP A 287 4.76 11.13 -6.56
N THR A 288 3.91 10.54 -5.75
CA THR A 288 3.10 9.36 -6.11
C THR A 288 1.63 9.57 -5.75
N LEU A 289 0.74 9.26 -6.68
CA LEU A 289 -0.69 9.13 -6.44
C LEU A 289 -1.05 7.66 -6.22
N PHE A 290 -1.65 7.35 -5.09
CA PHE A 290 -2.00 6.00 -4.69
C PHE A 290 -3.50 5.73 -4.87
N GLY A 291 -3.90 5.05 -5.93
CA GLY A 291 -5.28 4.58 -6.12
C GLY A 291 -5.63 3.49 -5.11
N ARG A 292 -6.76 3.64 -4.42
CA ARG A 292 -7.12 2.74 -3.32
C ARG A 292 -8.42 1.98 -3.56
N ASN A 293 -9.53 2.63 -3.44
CA ASN A 293 -10.83 1.99 -3.45
C ASN A 293 -11.71 2.60 -4.54
N TRP A 294 -12.56 1.76 -5.12
CA TRP A 294 -13.55 2.13 -6.11
C TRP A 294 -14.88 1.46 -5.81
N GLY A 295 -15.95 2.13 -6.13
CA GLY A 295 -17.28 1.54 -6.16
C GLY A 295 -18.27 2.39 -6.94
N ALA A 296 -19.38 1.77 -7.32
CA ALA A 296 -20.48 2.46 -8.02
C ALA A 296 -21.81 1.71 -7.80
N ASP A 297 -22.91 2.47 -7.78
CA ASP A 297 -24.27 1.93 -7.69
C ASP A 297 -24.78 1.45 -9.04
N ILE A 298 -24.29 2.05 -10.13
CA ILE A 298 -24.75 1.82 -11.51
C ILE A 298 -23.55 1.35 -12.35
N ASP A 299 -23.76 0.32 -13.16
CA ASP A 299 -22.75 -0.15 -14.11
C ASP A 299 -22.83 0.65 -15.41
N ILE A 300 -21.88 1.55 -15.58
CA ILE A 300 -21.69 2.33 -16.81
C ILE A 300 -20.44 1.84 -17.52
N PRO A 301 -20.49 1.45 -18.79
CA PRO A 301 -19.34 0.97 -19.53
C PRO A 301 -18.16 1.93 -19.47
N CYS A 302 -16.98 1.41 -19.14
CA CYS A 302 -15.71 2.13 -19.04
C CYS A 302 -15.61 3.14 -17.87
N LEU A 303 -16.64 3.39 -17.06
CA LEU A 303 -16.62 4.35 -15.96
C LEU A 303 -15.50 4.03 -14.94
N HIS A 304 -15.33 2.75 -14.60
CA HIS A 304 -14.23 2.33 -13.73
C HIS A 304 -12.86 2.73 -14.28
N PHE A 305 -12.64 2.61 -15.60
CA PHE A 305 -11.36 2.98 -16.21
C PHE A 305 -11.16 4.49 -16.23
N GLU A 306 -12.21 5.22 -16.51
CA GLU A 306 -12.18 6.68 -16.49
C GLU A 306 -11.83 7.19 -15.09
N ALA A 307 -12.59 6.78 -14.08
CA ALA A 307 -12.45 7.30 -12.72
C ALA A 307 -11.16 6.85 -12.02
N CYS A 308 -10.75 5.56 -12.21
CA CYS A 308 -9.61 4.99 -11.47
C CYS A 308 -8.27 5.16 -12.17
N TYR A 309 -8.24 5.29 -13.51
CA TYR A 309 -6.99 5.33 -14.25
C TYR A 309 -6.79 6.64 -15.01
N TYR A 310 -7.75 7.06 -15.83
CA TYR A 310 -7.52 8.24 -16.67
C TYR A 310 -7.55 9.52 -15.86
N GLN A 311 -8.48 9.66 -14.93
CA GLN A 311 -8.54 10.81 -14.03
C GLN A 311 -7.31 10.85 -13.09
N ALA A 312 -6.82 9.70 -12.64
CA ALA A 312 -5.61 9.61 -11.83
C ALA A 312 -4.34 10.01 -12.61
N ILE A 313 -4.20 9.54 -13.85
CA ILE A 313 -3.08 9.92 -14.73
C ILE A 313 -3.11 11.43 -15.03
N GLU A 314 -4.28 11.94 -15.42
CA GLU A 314 -4.47 13.36 -15.73
C GLU A 314 -4.12 14.25 -14.53
N PHE A 315 -4.63 13.90 -13.34
CA PHE A 315 -4.29 14.58 -12.09
C PHE A 315 -2.80 14.51 -11.78
N ALA A 316 -2.16 13.35 -11.97
CA ALA A 316 -0.72 13.20 -11.73
C ALA A 316 0.12 14.07 -12.67
N ILE A 317 -0.25 14.15 -13.95
CA ILE A 317 0.41 15.05 -14.92
C ILE A 317 0.26 16.51 -14.49
N GLU A 318 -0.96 16.96 -14.19
CA GLU A 318 -1.26 18.33 -13.78
C GLU A 318 -0.51 18.77 -12.52
N ARG A 319 -0.28 17.82 -11.58
CA ARG A 319 0.42 18.06 -10.32
C ARG A 319 1.92 17.77 -10.39
N GLY A 320 2.44 17.32 -11.54
CA GLY A 320 3.84 16.96 -11.71
C GLY A 320 4.26 15.73 -10.88
N LEU A 321 3.31 14.86 -10.51
CA LEU A 321 3.61 13.61 -9.81
C LEU A 321 4.30 12.65 -10.76
N LYS A 322 5.22 11.84 -10.23
CA LYS A 322 6.03 10.90 -11.01
C LYS A 322 5.31 9.58 -11.28
N THR A 323 4.51 9.12 -10.32
CA THR A 323 3.97 7.75 -10.34
C THR A 323 2.48 7.75 -10.00
N VAL A 324 1.72 6.82 -10.62
CA VAL A 324 0.40 6.42 -10.15
C VAL A 324 0.42 4.93 -9.83
N GLU A 325 0.20 4.58 -8.56
CA GLU A 325 -0.03 3.20 -8.11
C GLU A 325 -1.54 2.91 -8.14
N ALA A 326 -1.96 1.91 -8.90
CA ALA A 326 -3.38 1.59 -9.07
C ALA A 326 -3.81 0.31 -8.32
N GLY A 327 -3.13 -0.03 -7.22
CA GLY A 327 -3.41 -1.22 -6.40
C GLY A 327 -2.88 -2.54 -7.00
N ALA A 328 -3.07 -3.65 -6.25
CA ALA A 328 -2.33 -4.90 -6.42
C ALA A 328 -2.77 -5.76 -7.62
N GLN A 329 -3.96 -5.61 -8.20
CA GLN A 329 -4.50 -6.56 -9.18
C GLN A 329 -4.94 -5.89 -10.49
N GLY A 330 -4.93 -6.67 -11.59
CA GLY A 330 -5.60 -6.32 -12.82
C GLY A 330 -4.70 -6.11 -14.04
N PHE A 331 -4.48 -7.17 -14.81
CA PHE A 331 -3.71 -7.14 -16.07
C PHE A 331 -4.28 -6.15 -17.12
N HIS A 332 -5.57 -5.78 -17.01
CA HIS A 332 -6.19 -4.76 -17.85
C HIS A 332 -5.54 -3.36 -17.70
N LYS A 333 -4.80 -3.11 -16.62
CA LYS A 333 -4.04 -1.89 -16.38
C LYS A 333 -2.92 -1.68 -17.41
N VAL A 334 -2.27 -2.77 -17.85
CA VAL A 334 -1.19 -2.72 -18.85
C VAL A 334 -1.68 -2.07 -20.14
N GLN A 335 -2.92 -2.37 -20.56
CA GLN A 335 -3.51 -1.78 -21.75
C GLN A 335 -3.66 -0.24 -21.68
N ARG A 336 -3.55 0.34 -20.47
CA ARG A 336 -3.76 1.76 -20.14
C ARG A 336 -2.49 2.46 -19.68
N GLY A 337 -1.32 1.85 -19.94
CA GLY A 337 -0.02 2.48 -19.67
C GLY A 337 0.59 2.16 -18.32
N TYR A 338 -0.05 1.32 -17.50
CA TYR A 338 0.55 0.85 -16.25
C TYR A 338 1.44 -0.35 -16.51
N LEU A 339 2.73 -0.22 -16.26
CA LEU A 339 3.70 -1.29 -16.46
C LEU A 339 3.91 -2.12 -15.19
N PRO A 340 4.37 -3.37 -15.32
CA PRO A 340 4.66 -4.21 -14.17
C PRO A 340 5.85 -3.64 -13.38
N VAL A 341 5.71 -3.63 -12.05
CA VAL A 341 6.77 -3.24 -11.12
C VAL A 341 6.89 -4.34 -10.08
N THR A 342 8.12 -4.76 -9.79
CA THR A 342 8.39 -5.70 -8.73
C THR A 342 8.21 -5.02 -7.37
N THR A 343 7.45 -5.64 -6.48
CA THR A 343 7.29 -5.24 -5.09
C THR A 343 7.91 -6.28 -4.17
N TYR A 344 8.34 -5.88 -2.98
CA TYR A 344 9.12 -6.72 -2.10
C TYR A 344 8.48 -6.85 -0.72
N SER A 345 8.68 -8.01 -0.11
CA SER A 345 8.43 -8.27 1.29
C SER A 345 9.57 -9.09 1.90
N ALA A 346 9.77 -8.96 3.20
CA ALA A 346 10.79 -9.71 3.92
C ALA A 346 10.12 -10.58 5.00
N HIS A 347 10.66 -11.78 5.20
CA HIS A 347 10.06 -12.79 6.06
C HIS A 347 11.11 -13.47 6.92
N TRP A 348 10.80 -13.58 8.21
CA TRP A 348 11.55 -14.35 9.18
C TRP A 348 10.65 -15.45 9.75
N ILE A 349 11.14 -16.70 9.79
CA ILE A 349 10.40 -17.85 10.33
C ILE A 349 11.23 -18.46 11.43
N ALA A 350 10.64 -18.62 12.62
CA ALA A 350 11.34 -19.13 13.81
C ALA A 350 11.82 -20.57 13.63
N HIS A 351 10.94 -21.45 13.11
CA HIS A 351 11.26 -22.88 12.98
C HIS A 351 12.21 -23.14 11.80
N ASP A 352 13.45 -23.57 12.05
CA ASP A 352 14.52 -23.73 11.05
C ASP A 352 14.14 -24.62 9.86
N GLY A 353 13.52 -25.77 10.10
CA GLY A 353 13.10 -26.69 9.05
C GLY A 353 12.03 -26.08 8.13
N PHE A 354 11.12 -25.30 8.71
CA PHE A 354 10.09 -24.60 7.95
C PHE A 354 10.67 -23.40 7.20
N ARG A 355 11.57 -22.64 7.82
CA ARG A 355 12.34 -21.56 7.18
C ARG A 355 13.07 -22.06 5.93
N ALA A 356 13.77 -23.19 6.03
CA ALA A 356 14.47 -23.80 4.90
C ALA A 356 13.51 -24.24 3.77
N ALA A 357 12.32 -24.73 4.10
CA ALA A 357 11.31 -25.11 3.12
C ALA A 357 10.74 -23.86 2.38
N VAL A 358 10.43 -22.80 3.12
CA VAL A 358 9.95 -21.54 2.55
C VAL A 358 11.05 -20.88 1.71
N ALA A 359 12.31 -20.88 2.13
CA ALA A 359 13.41 -20.33 1.35
C ALA A 359 13.51 -20.98 -0.04
N ARG A 360 13.45 -22.33 -0.11
CA ARG A 360 13.44 -23.05 -1.40
C ARG A 360 12.23 -22.71 -2.28
N TYR A 361 11.04 -22.57 -1.67
CA TYR A 361 9.85 -22.17 -2.38
C TYR A 361 10.01 -20.77 -2.99
N LEU A 362 10.54 -19.80 -2.24
CA LEU A 362 10.74 -18.42 -2.69
C LEU A 362 11.76 -18.30 -3.82
N GLU A 363 12.75 -19.20 -3.92
CA GLU A 363 13.67 -19.23 -5.07
C GLU A 363 12.95 -19.53 -6.39
N GLY A 364 12.00 -20.45 -6.37
CA GLY A 364 11.15 -20.76 -7.52
C GLY A 364 10.21 -19.63 -7.87
N GLU A 365 9.54 -19.07 -6.85
CA GLU A 365 8.58 -17.96 -7.02
C GLU A 365 9.26 -16.72 -7.62
N ARG A 366 10.45 -16.32 -7.13
CA ARG A 366 11.19 -15.16 -7.68
C ARG A 366 11.53 -15.32 -9.15
N ARG A 367 11.95 -16.53 -9.58
CA ARG A 367 12.21 -16.79 -11.01
C ARG A 367 10.94 -16.63 -11.83
N GLY A 368 9.82 -17.19 -11.38
CA GLY A 368 8.53 -17.05 -12.03
C GLY A 368 8.07 -15.59 -12.16
N ILE A 369 8.26 -14.78 -11.12
CA ILE A 369 7.95 -13.34 -11.14
C ILE A 369 8.81 -12.60 -12.17
N THR A 370 10.11 -12.86 -12.23
CA THR A 370 11.00 -12.26 -13.23
C THR A 370 10.58 -12.62 -14.65
N ASP A 371 10.27 -13.88 -14.90
CA ASP A 371 9.80 -14.35 -16.22
C ASP A 371 8.47 -13.70 -16.60
N GLU A 372 7.55 -13.53 -15.66
CA GLU A 372 6.25 -12.88 -15.89
C GLU A 372 6.42 -11.39 -16.21
N VAL A 373 7.24 -10.65 -15.48
CA VAL A 373 7.55 -9.24 -15.75
C VAL A 373 8.12 -9.10 -17.16
N ASN A 374 9.14 -9.89 -17.51
CA ASN A 374 9.75 -9.87 -18.83
C ASN A 374 8.74 -10.20 -19.95
N ALA A 375 7.88 -11.20 -19.73
CA ALA A 375 6.86 -11.56 -20.71
C ALA A 375 5.83 -10.42 -20.93
N ILE A 376 5.42 -9.72 -19.88
CA ILE A 376 4.50 -8.57 -19.97
C ILE A 376 5.16 -7.43 -20.73
N GLU A 377 6.41 -7.09 -20.40
CA GLU A 377 7.17 -6.03 -21.08
C GLU A 377 7.36 -6.32 -22.57
N MET A 378 7.71 -7.55 -22.93
CA MET A 378 7.95 -7.93 -24.32
C MET A 378 6.68 -8.00 -25.17
N GLN A 379 5.57 -8.50 -24.60
CA GLN A 379 4.38 -8.89 -25.37
C GLN A 379 3.19 -7.91 -25.21
N ALA A 380 3.10 -7.24 -24.07
CA ALA A 380 1.93 -6.45 -23.71
C ALA A 380 2.21 -4.95 -23.53
N ASN A 381 3.47 -4.51 -23.64
CA ASN A 381 3.83 -3.10 -23.48
C ASN A 381 2.97 -2.22 -24.42
N PRO A 382 2.22 -1.25 -23.90
CA PRO A 382 1.30 -0.44 -24.67
C PRO A 382 2.00 0.71 -25.42
N PHE A 383 3.22 1.06 -25.05
CA PHE A 383 3.97 2.16 -25.63
C PHE A 383 4.48 1.83 -27.03
N ARG A 384 4.86 2.87 -27.78
CA ARG A 384 5.48 2.69 -29.10
C ARG A 384 6.83 2.01 -28.90
N LYS A 385 7.12 1.05 -29.76
CA LYS A 385 8.52 0.58 -29.94
C LYS A 385 9.22 1.62 -30.78
N GLU A 386 10.37 2.09 -30.32
CA GLU A 386 11.28 2.91 -31.11
C GLU A 386 11.76 2.15 -32.35
#